data_12d929bf379648d8bb19190a54e0cd3e
#
_entry.id   12d929bf379648d8bb19190a54e0cd3e
#
_cell.length_a   1.000
_cell.length_b   1.000
_cell.length_c   1.000
_cell.angle_alpha   90.00
_cell.angle_beta   90.00
_cell.angle_gamma   90.00
#
_symmetry.space_group_name_H-M   'P 1'
#
loop_
_entity.id
_entity.type
_entity.pdbx_description
1 polymer ?
#
loop_
_entity_poly.entity_id
_entity_poly.type
_entity_poly.pdbx_seq_one_letter_code
_entity_poly.pdbx_strand_id
1 'polypeptide(L)'
;LSQLAMNILGHNVGYYFVQVTTVMILVLAANTGFTAFPMLAASMSKDKYMPRMFNVRGDRLGYSNSIITLGICAMLLIIFFHGKTENLIPLYAVGVFIPFTLAQYGMVLKWIRGREKGWSTKLIANAIGGTITFIVFMIFLITKFNQVWPILIFLPIVVYIFTRINRHYKDIAEQLSTTKIVQDMPVVDKNLAIVPVNTITTALNKSIYYAHM
;
A
#
# COMPACT_ATOMS: atom_id res chain seq x y z
N LEU A 1 19.59 -11.77 20.30
CA LEU A 1 20.79 -10.90 20.39
C LEU A 1 21.05 -10.52 21.84
N SER A 2 20.07 -10.03 22.62
CA SER A 2 20.24 -9.64 24.02
C SER A 2 20.78 -10.77 24.91
N GLN A 3 20.17 -11.95 24.85
CA GLN A 3 20.62 -13.14 25.60
C GLN A 3 22.02 -13.62 25.19
N LEU A 4 22.34 -13.57 23.89
CA LEU A 4 23.67 -13.90 23.41
C LEU A 4 24.73 -12.90 23.91
N ALA A 5 24.41 -11.60 23.85
CA ALA A 5 25.30 -10.57 24.37
C ALA A 5 25.51 -10.70 25.88
N MET A 6 24.46 -11.06 26.61
CA MET A 6 24.55 -11.31 28.05
C MET A 6 25.43 -12.53 28.40
N ASN A 7 25.33 -13.61 27.61
CA ASN A 7 26.11 -14.83 27.82
C ASN A 7 27.60 -14.66 27.48
N ILE A 8 27.94 -13.77 26.52
CA ILE A 8 29.31 -13.56 26.07
C ILE A 8 30.00 -12.44 26.85
N LEU A 9 29.32 -11.32 27.10
CA LEU A 9 29.90 -10.12 27.70
C LEU A 9 29.61 -9.96 29.21
N GLY A 10 28.69 -10.78 29.75
CA GLY A 10 28.20 -10.59 31.12
C GLY A 10 27.53 -9.21 31.28
N HIS A 11 27.34 -8.77 32.53
CA HIS A 11 26.79 -7.45 32.86
C HIS A 11 27.86 -6.34 32.80
N ASN A 12 28.53 -6.20 31.65
CA ASN A 12 29.58 -5.19 31.43
C ASN A 12 29.10 -4.02 30.58
N VAL A 13 29.86 -2.93 30.56
CA VAL A 13 29.61 -1.75 29.71
C VAL A 13 29.37 -2.13 28.25
N GLY A 14 30.09 -3.15 27.74
CA GLY A 14 29.88 -3.68 26.39
C GLY A 14 28.47 -4.24 26.13
N TYR A 15 27.87 -4.89 27.14
CA TYR A 15 26.47 -5.35 27.05
C TYR A 15 25.50 -4.20 26.87
N TYR A 16 25.60 -3.15 27.68
CA TYR A 16 24.73 -1.99 27.58
C TYR A 16 24.92 -1.25 26.27
N PHE A 17 26.14 -1.14 25.76
CA PHE A 17 26.41 -0.54 24.46
C PHE A 17 25.72 -1.32 23.32
N VAL A 18 25.81 -2.66 23.30
CA VAL A 18 25.09 -3.50 22.34
C VAL A 18 23.59 -3.31 22.44
N GLN A 19 23.02 -3.24 23.65
CA GLN A 19 21.59 -3.03 23.86
C GLN A 19 21.12 -1.68 23.31
N VAL A 20 21.81 -0.59 23.64
CA VAL A 20 21.46 0.75 23.15
C VAL A 20 21.56 0.81 21.62
N THR A 21 22.61 0.26 21.03
CA THR A 21 22.79 0.22 19.58
C THR A 21 21.67 -0.59 18.90
N THR A 22 21.30 -1.73 19.48
CA THR A 22 20.21 -2.57 18.95
C THR A 22 18.88 -1.83 19.00
N VAL A 23 18.57 -1.14 20.10
CA VAL A 23 17.35 -0.34 20.23
C VAL A 23 17.34 0.80 19.19
N MET A 24 18.45 1.50 19.01
CA MET A 24 18.57 2.56 18.00
C MET A 24 18.29 2.03 16.59
N ILE A 25 18.87 0.89 16.23
CA ILE A 25 18.65 0.26 14.91
C ILE A 25 17.16 -0.10 14.73
N LEU A 26 16.52 -0.66 15.75
CA LEU A 26 15.11 -1.02 15.71
C LEU A 26 14.19 0.21 15.57
N VAL A 27 14.52 1.31 16.25
CA VAL A 27 13.79 2.59 16.13
C VAL A 27 13.92 3.15 14.70
N LEU A 28 15.14 3.13 14.14
CA LEU A 28 15.37 3.57 12.74
C LEU A 28 14.60 2.69 11.75
N ALA A 29 14.60 1.38 11.94
CA ALA A 29 13.85 0.45 11.10
C ALA A 29 12.33 0.71 11.17
N ALA A 30 11.79 0.94 12.37
CA ALA A 30 10.38 1.30 12.57
C ALA A 30 10.03 2.62 11.88
N ASN A 31 10.89 3.64 11.98
CA ASN A 31 10.70 4.94 11.33
C ASN A 31 10.58 4.82 9.80
N THR A 32 11.33 3.89 9.20
CA THR A 32 11.22 3.61 7.75
C THR A 32 9.81 3.16 7.37
N GLY A 33 9.17 2.31 8.18
CA GLY A 33 7.79 1.88 7.96
C GLY A 33 6.80 3.05 8.02
N PHE A 34 6.96 3.96 8.98
CA PHE A 34 6.13 5.16 9.14
C PHE A 34 6.34 6.20 8.03
N THR A 35 7.40 6.09 7.25
CA THR A 35 7.64 6.92 6.07
C THR A 35 7.11 6.27 4.79
N ALA A 36 7.41 4.99 4.58
CA ALA A 36 7.08 4.29 3.35
C ALA A 36 5.59 3.95 3.22
N PHE A 37 4.94 3.47 4.29
CA PHE A 37 3.54 3.09 4.25
C PHE A 37 2.60 4.25 3.90
N PRO A 38 2.72 5.46 4.46
CA PRO A 38 1.86 6.58 4.10
C PRO A 38 1.99 6.99 2.62
N MET A 39 3.18 6.92 2.05
CA MET A 39 3.39 7.20 0.62
C MET A 39 2.70 6.16 -0.26
N LEU A 40 2.82 4.87 0.10
CA LEU A 40 2.15 3.77 -0.60
C LEU A 40 0.62 3.91 -0.50
N ALA A 41 0.09 4.16 0.70
CA ALA A 41 -1.33 4.33 0.94
C ALA A 41 -1.90 5.52 0.16
N ALA A 42 -1.18 6.64 0.08
CA ALA A 42 -1.56 7.79 -0.73
C ALA A 42 -1.56 7.47 -2.23
N SER A 43 -0.58 6.71 -2.72
CA SER A 43 -0.55 6.25 -4.11
C SER A 43 -1.76 5.35 -4.43
N MET A 44 -2.05 4.37 -3.58
CA MET A 44 -3.20 3.47 -3.74
C MET A 44 -4.53 4.24 -3.67
N SER A 45 -4.61 5.31 -2.87
CA SER A 45 -5.78 6.18 -2.80
C SER A 45 -5.97 6.99 -4.09
N LYS A 46 -4.89 7.46 -4.72
CA LYS A 46 -4.95 8.11 -6.06
C LYS A 46 -5.45 7.14 -7.12
N ASP A 47 -5.03 5.88 -7.06
CA ASP A 47 -5.45 4.81 -7.96
C ASP A 47 -6.85 4.25 -7.60
N LYS A 48 -7.56 4.88 -6.63
CA LYS A 48 -8.92 4.53 -6.20
C LYS A 48 -9.04 3.14 -5.53
N TYR A 49 -7.96 2.56 -5.03
CA TYR A 49 -7.98 1.31 -4.26
C TYR A 49 -8.14 1.54 -2.76
N MET A 50 -7.83 2.73 -2.26
CA MET A 50 -8.03 3.12 -0.86
C MET A 50 -8.94 4.35 -0.75
N PRO A 51 -9.58 4.57 0.42
CA PRO A 51 -10.39 5.76 0.67
C PRO A 51 -9.58 7.06 0.49
N ARG A 52 -10.23 8.11 0.00
CA ARG A 52 -9.59 9.42 -0.27
C ARG A 52 -8.91 10.04 0.95
N MET A 53 -9.35 9.70 2.16
CA MET A 53 -8.75 10.19 3.40
C MET A 53 -7.25 9.88 3.52
N PHE A 54 -6.76 8.83 2.86
CA PHE A 54 -5.35 8.46 2.84
C PHE A 54 -4.50 9.32 1.89
N ASN A 55 -5.12 10.05 0.96
CA ASN A 55 -4.44 10.98 0.06
C ASN A 55 -4.47 12.43 0.56
N VAL A 56 -5.24 12.72 1.62
CA VAL A 56 -5.30 14.07 2.20
C VAL A 56 -4.09 14.28 3.09
N ARG A 57 -3.33 15.33 2.82
CA ARG A 57 -2.23 15.77 3.68
C ARG A 57 -2.80 16.60 4.83
N GLY A 58 -2.38 16.29 6.04
CA GLY A 58 -2.71 17.10 7.22
C GLY A 58 -1.96 18.45 7.23
N ASP A 59 -2.22 19.25 8.25
CA ASP A 59 -1.66 20.62 8.41
C ASP A 59 -0.12 20.66 8.38
N ARG A 60 0.55 19.56 8.76
CA ARG A 60 2.02 19.41 8.72
C ARG A 60 2.52 18.75 7.44
N LEU A 61 1.74 18.78 6.35
CA LEU A 61 2.05 18.20 5.04
C LEU A 61 2.30 16.67 5.06
N GLY A 62 2.04 16.00 6.17
CA GLY A 62 2.14 14.55 6.33
C GLY A 62 0.79 13.85 6.09
N TYR A 63 0.82 12.57 5.77
CA TYR A 63 -0.37 11.73 5.65
C TYR A 63 -0.78 11.19 7.03
N SER A 64 -1.29 12.05 7.90
CA SER A 64 -1.60 11.75 9.30
C SER A 64 -2.50 10.52 9.47
N ASN A 65 -3.53 10.38 8.64
CA ASN A 65 -4.45 9.23 8.70
C ASN A 65 -3.74 7.90 8.44
N SER A 66 -2.79 7.88 7.50
CA SER A 66 -1.99 6.68 7.21
C SER A 66 -1.07 6.31 8.37
N ILE A 67 -0.43 7.32 8.99
CA ILE A 67 0.46 7.12 10.14
C ILE A 67 -0.32 6.55 11.33
N ILE A 68 -1.48 7.14 11.64
CA ILE A 68 -2.36 6.68 12.72
C ILE A 68 -2.84 5.25 12.46
N THR A 69 -3.29 4.97 11.24
CA THR A 69 -3.75 3.62 10.85
C THR A 69 -2.63 2.60 11.02
N LEU A 70 -1.42 2.91 10.53
CA LEU A 70 -0.26 2.02 10.72
C LEU A 70 0.05 1.79 12.20
N GLY A 71 0.03 2.84 13.01
CA GLY A 71 0.27 2.74 14.46
C GLY A 71 -0.76 1.86 15.15
N ILE A 72 -2.05 2.03 14.84
CA ILE A 72 -3.13 1.20 15.38
C ILE A 72 -2.94 -0.27 14.94
N CYS A 73 -2.69 -0.53 13.65
CA CYS A 73 -2.45 -1.90 13.17
C CYS A 73 -1.24 -2.54 13.84
N ALA A 74 -0.14 -1.81 14.01
CA ALA A 74 1.05 -2.32 14.70
C ALA A 74 0.74 -2.65 16.17
N MET A 75 0.00 -1.79 16.87
CA MET A 75 -0.42 -2.02 18.25
C MET A 75 -1.29 -3.26 18.37
N LEU A 76 -2.28 -3.43 17.47
CA LEU A 76 -3.14 -4.61 17.45
C LEU A 76 -2.33 -5.90 17.21
N LEU A 77 -1.34 -5.89 16.31
CA LEU A 77 -0.47 -7.03 16.09
C LEU A 77 0.36 -7.37 17.33
N ILE A 78 0.91 -6.38 18.03
CA ILE A 78 1.67 -6.59 19.26
C ILE A 78 0.79 -7.22 20.34
N ILE A 79 -0.44 -6.73 20.51
CA ILE A 79 -1.40 -7.28 21.47
C ILE A 79 -1.78 -8.71 21.10
N PHE A 80 -2.13 -8.95 19.82
CA PHE A 80 -2.56 -10.28 19.35
C PHE A 80 -1.48 -11.36 19.51
N PHE A 81 -0.23 -11.00 19.21
CA PHE A 81 0.91 -11.92 19.34
C PHE A 81 1.62 -11.86 20.70
N HIS A 82 1.05 -11.14 21.68
CA HIS A 82 1.60 -10.99 23.04
C HIS A 82 3.06 -10.50 23.05
N GLY A 83 3.46 -9.68 22.07
CA GLY A 83 4.82 -9.18 21.94
C GLY A 83 5.89 -10.23 21.60
N LYS A 84 5.52 -11.46 21.26
CA LYS A 84 6.47 -12.52 20.92
C LYS A 84 6.96 -12.34 19.47
N THR A 85 8.19 -11.84 19.32
CA THR A 85 8.82 -11.61 18.01
C THR A 85 8.96 -12.89 17.18
N GLU A 86 9.13 -14.06 17.82
CA GLU A 86 9.23 -15.36 17.16
C GLU A 86 7.99 -15.70 16.31
N ASN A 87 6.82 -15.23 16.73
CA ASN A 87 5.56 -15.43 15.99
C ASN A 87 5.36 -14.40 14.89
N LEU A 88 5.98 -13.21 15.00
CA LEU A 88 5.88 -12.14 14.01
C LEU A 88 6.84 -12.32 12.82
N ILE A 89 7.99 -12.96 13.03
CA ILE A 89 8.98 -13.18 11.96
C ILE A 89 8.41 -13.97 10.78
N PRO A 90 7.73 -15.14 10.97
CA PRO A 90 7.14 -15.86 9.85
C PRO A 90 6.03 -15.07 9.14
N LEU A 91 5.25 -14.31 9.90
CA LEU A 91 4.21 -13.43 9.34
C LEU A 91 4.81 -12.34 8.43
N TYR A 92 5.89 -11.70 8.91
CA TYR A 92 6.64 -10.73 8.13
C TYR A 92 7.23 -11.36 6.85
N ALA A 93 7.87 -12.54 6.97
CA ALA A 93 8.46 -13.23 5.84
C ALA A 93 7.42 -13.50 4.74
N VAL A 94 6.27 -14.05 5.09
CA VAL A 94 5.18 -14.30 4.13
C VAL A 94 4.66 -13.00 3.52
N GLY A 95 4.49 -11.94 4.35
CA GLY A 95 4.06 -10.62 3.89
C GLY A 95 5.02 -9.97 2.89
N VAL A 96 6.31 -10.33 2.92
CA VAL A 96 7.34 -9.84 1.98
C VAL A 96 7.44 -10.72 0.73
N PHE A 97 7.42 -12.05 0.88
CA PHE A 97 7.64 -12.96 -0.24
C PHE A 97 6.44 -13.04 -1.19
N ILE A 98 5.19 -12.85 -0.71
CA ILE A 98 4.01 -12.81 -1.58
C ILE A 98 4.11 -11.68 -2.62
N PRO A 99 4.26 -10.39 -2.25
CA PRO A 99 4.34 -9.32 -3.23
C PRO A 99 5.57 -9.43 -4.12
N PHE A 100 6.71 -9.90 -3.61
CA PHE A 100 7.89 -10.12 -4.45
C PHE A 100 7.64 -11.18 -5.51
N THR A 101 7.04 -12.30 -5.15
CA THR A 101 6.68 -13.35 -6.10
C THR A 101 5.69 -12.84 -7.16
N LEU A 102 4.65 -12.12 -6.72
CA LEU A 102 3.67 -11.53 -7.63
C LEU A 102 4.29 -10.48 -8.57
N ALA A 103 5.19 -9.64 -8.06
CA ALA A 103 5.88 -8.65 -8.88
C ALA A 103 6.78 -9.31 -9.93
N GLN A 104 7.54 -10.33 -9.56
CA GLN A 104 8.40 -11.08 -10.49
C GLN A 104 7.58 -11.76 -11.59
N TYR A 105 6.50 -12.46 -11.25
CA TYR A 105 5.64 -13.07 -12.25
C TYR A 105 4.86 -12.04 -13.07
N GLY A 106 4.48 -10.92 -12.49
CA GLY A 106 3.91 -9.78 -13.22
C GLY A 106 4.85 -9.25 -14.30
N MET A 107 6.16 -9.15 -13.97
CA MET A 107 7.19 -8.76 -14.93
C MET A 107 7.41 -9.83 -16.00
N VAL A 108 7.39 -11.12 -15.65
CA VAL A 108 7.46 -12.21 -16.63
C VAL A 108 6.33 -12.08 -17.66
N LEU A 109 5.10 -11.88 -17.19
CA LEU A 109 3.94 -11.68 -18.07
C LEU A 109 4.08 -10.44 -18.98
N LYS A 110 4.62 -9.35 -18.44
CA LYS A 110 4.90 -8.13 -19.20
C LYS A 110 5.89 -8.41 -20.34
N TRP A 111 7.00 -9.11 -20.05
CA TRP A 111 8.02 -9.42 -21.06
C TRP A 111 7.51 -10.40 -22.12
N ILE A 112 6.67 -11.37 -21.77
CA ILE A 112 6.05 -12.28 -22.74
C ILE A 112 5.14 -11.51 -23.69
N ARG A 113 4.36 -10.53 -23.18
CA ARG A 113 3.41 -9.75 -24.01
C ARG A 113 4.08 -8.66 -24.83
N GLY A 114 5.07 -7.97 -24.27
CA GLY A 114 5.69 -6.78 -24.88
C GLY A 114 6.79 -7.10 -25.89
N ARG A 115 7.52 -8.21 -25.74
CA ARG A 115 8.63 -8.68 -26.61
C ARG A 115 9.60 -7.59 -27.06
N GLU A 116 9.90 -6.64 -26.17
CA GLU A 116 10.87 -5.55 -26.44
C GLU A 116 12.29 -6.09 -26.56
N LYS A 117 13.21 -5.30 -27.18
CA LYS A 117 14.61 -5.69 -27.39
C LYS A 117 15.27 -6.18 -26.08
N GLY A 118 15.81 -7.41 -26.07
CA GLY A 118 16.42 -8.03 -24.87
C GLY A 118 15.42 -8.60 -23.85
N TRP A 119 14.17 -8.85 -24.26
CA TRP A 119 13.10 -9.35 -23.39
C TRP A 119 13.41 -10.72 -22.78
N SER A 120 14.11 -11.61 -23.50
CA SER A 120 14.41 -12.99 -23.06
C SER A 120 15.31 -13.01 -21.80
N THR A 121 16.37 -12.23 -21.76
CA THR A 121 17.26 -12.14 -20.59
C THR A 121 16.51 -11.59 -19.38
N LYS A 122 15.70 -10.55 -19.56
CA LYS A 122 14.89 -9.95 -18.49
C LYS A 122 13.81 -10.93 -18.00
N LEU A 123 13.20 -11.69 -18.90
CA LEU A 123 12.24 -12.73 -18.58
C LEU A 123 12.87 -13.82 -17.73
N ILE A 124 14.03 -14.35 -18.14
CA ILE A 124 14.73 -15.41 -17.39
C ILE A 124 15.12 -14.92 -16.01
N ALA A 125 15.67 -13.72 -15.87
CA ALA A 125 16.04 -13.15 -14.58
C ALA A 125 14.82 -13.04 -13.63
N ASN A 126 13.68 -12.51 -14.12
CA ASN A 126 12.46 -12.41 -13.33
C ASN A 126 11.84 -13.77 -13.03
N ALA A 127 11.91 -14.74 -13.97
CA ALA A 127 11.39 -16.09 -13.77
C ALA A 127 12.20 -16.82 -12.67
N ILE A 128 13.53 -16.74 -12.70
CA ILE A 128 14.39 -17.31 -11.66
C ILE A 128 14.11 -16.64 -10.30
N GLY A 129 14.09 -15.31 -10.26
CA GLY A 129 13.76 -14.57 -9.03
C GLY A 129 12.38 -14.93 -8.47
N GLY A 130 11.35 -15.00 -9.33
CA GLY A 130 10.00 -15.41 -8.95
C GLY A 130 9.94 -16.84 -8.42
N THR A 131 10.67 -17.76 -9.04
CA THR A 131 10.73 -19.17 -8.60
C THR A 131 11.41 -19.28 -7.23
N ILE A 132 12.53 -18.59 -7.02
CA ILE A 132 13.23 -18.59 -5.73
C ILE A 132 12.33 -18.02 -4.63
N THR A 133 11.71 -16.85 -4.85
CA THR A 133 10.84 -16.23 -3.85
C THR A 133 9.60 -17.08 -3.56
N PHE A 134 9.07 -17.77 -4.57
CA PHE A 134 7.96 -18.71 -4.41
C PHE A 134 8.35 -19.94 -3.60
N ILE A 135 9.52 -20.52 -3.84
CA ILE A 135 10.04 -21.65 -3.06
C ILE A 135 10.22 -21.26 -1.59
N VAL A 136 10.84 -20.11 -1.32
CA VAL A 136 11.01 -19.63 0.05
C VAL A 136 9.65 -19.37 0.72
N PHE A 137 8.69 -18.78 0.02
CA PHE A 137 7.31 -18.63 0.50
C PHE A 137 6.70 -19.98 0.88
N MET A 138 6.83 -21.01 0.03
CA MET A 138 6.32 -22.35 0.30
C MET A 138 6.99 -23.00 1.52
N ILE A 139 8.29 -22.81 1.70
CA ILE A 139 9.02 -23.32 2.88
C ILE A 139 8.43 -22.69 4.16
N PHE A 140 8.25 -21.37 4.20
CA PHE A 140 7.65 -20.71 5.37
C PHE A 140 6.21 -21.16 5.59
N LEU A 141 5.44 -21.30 4.52
CA LEU A 141 4.06 -21.75 4.59
C LEU A 141 3.93 -23.15 5.20
N ILE A 142 4.79 -24.09 4.79
CA ILE A 142 4.74 -25.48 5.28
C ILE A 142 5.32 -25.60 6.70
N THR A 143 6.48 -24.96 6.95
CA THR A 143 7.20 -25.13 8.21
C THR A 143 6.60 -24.34 9.37
N LYS A 144 5.95 -23.20 9.08
CA LYS A 144 5.40 -22.27 10.08
C LYS A 144 3.91 -22.01 9.89
N PHE A 145 3.18 -23.00 9.37
CA PHE A 145 1.75 -22.87 9.05
C PHE A 145 0.92 -22.34 10.22
N ASN A 146 1.13 -22.85 11.43
CA ASN A 146 0.39 -22.41 12.64
C ASN A 146 0.57 -20.95 13.00
N GLN A 147 1.63 -20.28 12.50
CA GLN A 147 1.88 -18.85 12.73
C GLN A 147 1.44 -17.98 11.55
N VAL A 148 1.39 -18.57 10.36
CA VAL A 148 1.17 -17.86 9.08
C VAL A 148 -0.29 -17.90 8.63
N TRP A 149 -1.08 -18.91 9.04
CA TRP A 149 -2.47 -19.07 8.58
C TRP A 149 -3.34 -17.79 8.73
N PRO A 150 -3.18 -16.92 9.77
CA PRO A 150 -4.02 -15.73 9.88
C PRO A 150 -3.85 -14.77 8.71
N ILE A 151 -2.60 -14.63 8.19
CA ILE A 151 -2.35 -13.73 7.06
C ILE A 151 -2.94 -14.29 5.75
N LEU A 152 -3.01 -15.62 5.61
CA LEU A 152 -3.62 -16.26 4.44
C LEU A 152 -5.13 -15.98 4.34
N ILE A 153 -5.80 -15.77 5.47
CA ILE A 153 -7.20 -15.35 5.51
C ILE A 153 -7.31 -13.83 5.38
N PHE A 154 -6.45 -13.10 6.09
CA PHE A 154 -6.50 -11.63 6.11
C PHE A 154 -6.20 -11.01 4.74
N LEU A 155 -5.24 -11.54 3.99
CA LEU A 155 -4.82 -11.00 2.71
C LEU A 155 -5.93 -11.01 1.64
N PRO A 156 -6.65 -12.12 1.39
CA PRO A 156 -7.80 -12.11 0.47
C PRO A 156 -8.90 -11.14 0.89
N ILE A 157 -9.15 -10.99 2.20
CA ILE A 157 -10.14 -10.05 2.73
C ILE A 157 -9.73 -8.61 2.37
N VAL A 158 -8.47 -8.26 2.59
CA VAL A 158 -7.95 -6.93 2.25
C VAL A 158 -8.01 -6.67 0.75
N VAL A 159 -7.62 -7.64 -0.07
CA VAL A 159 -7.72 -7.55 -1.54
C VAL A 159 -9.17 -7.38 -1.98
N TYR A 160 -10.11 -8.11 -1.37
CA TYR A 160 -11.53 -7.96 -1.63
C TYR A 160 -12.03 -6.56 -1.29
N ILE A 161 -11.66 -6.02 -0.12
CA ILE A 161 -12.02 -4.66 0.28
C ILE A 161 -11.48 -3.64 -0.72
N PHE A 162 -10.21 -3.74 -1.11
CA PHE A 162 -9.59 -2.82 -2.08
C PHE A 162 -10.27 -2.87 -3.46
N THR A 163 -10.57 -4.07 -3.93
CA THR A 163 -11.28 -4.24 -5.22
C THR A 163 -12.71 -3.71 -5.14
N ARG A 164 -13.38 -3.86 -4.00
CA ARG A 164 -14.73 -3.33 -3.77
C ARG A 164 -14.73 -1.80 -3.75
N ILE A 165 -13.75 -1.19 -3.09
CA ILE A 165 -13.55 0.26 -3.08
C ILE A 165 -13.27 0.77 -4.50
N ASN A 166 -12.39 0.12 -5.24
CA ASN A 166 -12.06 0.51 -6.61
C ASN A 166 -13.29 0.44 -7.54
N ARG A 167 -14.07 -0.62 -7.43
CA ARG A 167 -15.32 -0.77 -8.21
C ARG A 167 -16.30 0.35 -7.88
N HIS A 168 -16.52 0.63 -6.60
CA HIS A 168 -17.40 1.70 -6.16
C HIS A 168 -17.00 3.07 -6.73
N TYR A 169 -15.71 3.42 -6.72
CA TYR A 169 -15.25 4.67 -7.32
C TYR A 169 -15.37 4.71 -8.84
N LYS A 170 -15.24 3.57 -9.52
CA LYS A 170 -15.46 3.47 -10.96
C LYS A 170 -16.95 3.64 -11.31
N ASP A 171 -17.83 2.97 -10.59
CA ASP A 171 -19.28 3.05 -10.79
C ASP A 171 -19.77 4.50 -10.60
N ILE A 172 -19.29 5.20 -9.58
CA ILE A 172 -19.60 6.63 -9.38
C ILE A 172 -19.06 7.49 -10.52
N ALA A 173 -17.83 7.25 -10.96
CA ALA A 173 -17.25 8.00 -12.06
C ALA A 173 -18.01 7.79 -13.36
N GLU A 174 -18.50 6.59 -13.61
CA GLU A 174 -19.31 6.25 -14.78
C GLU A 174 -20.69 6.89 -14.73
N GLN A 175 -21.36 6.88 -13.58
CA GLN A 175 -22.64 7.55 -13.37
C GLN A 175 -22.54 9.08 -13.50
N LEU A 176 -21.40 9.66 -13.13
CA LEU A 176 -21.17 11.11 -13.24
C LEU A 176 -20.64 11.52 -14.62
N SER A 177 -20.16 10.57 -15.41
CA SER A 177 -19.68 10.86 -16.78
C SER A 177 -20.88 11.20 -17.67
N THR A 178 -20.83 12.32 -18.37
CA THR A 178 -21.85 12.69 -19.36
C THR A 178 -21.16 12.95 -20.70
N THR A 179 -21.65 12.30 -21.74
CA THR A 179 -21.18 12.50 -23.10
C THR A 179 -21.96 13.64 -23.80
N LYS A 180 -23.06 14.11 -23.18
CA LYS A 180 -23.87 15.21 -23.75
C LYS A 180 -23.33 16.54 -23.24
N ILE A 181 -22.60 17.24 -24.07
CA ILE A 181 -22.36 18.67 -23.92
C ILE A 181 -23.70 19.36 -24.10
N VAL A 182 -24.10 20.23 -23.16
CA VAL A 182 -25.30 21.03 -23.31
C VAL A 182 -25.12 21.94 -24.53
N GLN A 183 -25.78 21.62 -25.62
CA GLN A 183 -25.67 22.35 -26.90
C GLN A 183 -26.43 23.67 -26.87
N ASP A 184 -27.35 23.85 -25.93
CA ASP A 184 -28.11 25.13 -25.78
C ASP A 184 -27.62 25.90 -24.57
N MET A 185 -26.48 26.53 -24.70
CA MET A 185 -26.07 27.58 -23.77
C MET A 185 -26.72 28.89 -24.23
N PRO A 186 -27.62 29.48 -23.42
CA PRO A 186 -28.12 30.81 -23.74
C PRO A 186 -26.96 31.83 -23.76
N VAL A 187 -26.99 32.74 -24.72
CA VAL A 187 -25.98 33.80 -24.84
C VAL A 187 -26.22 34.81 -23.72
N VAL A 188 -25.22 34.93 -22.82
CA VAL A 188 -25.29 35.89 -21.69
C VAL A 188 -24.64 37.21 -22.11
N ASP A 189 -25.43 38.27 -22.22
CA ASP A 189 -24.95 39.53 -22.76
C ASP A 189 -24.12 40.40 -21.81
N LYS A 190 -24.08 40.14 -20.49
CA LYS A 190 -23.49 41.09 -19.52
C LYS A 190 -22.71 40.55 -18.34
N ASN A 191 -22.76 39.25 -18.03
CA ASN A 191 -22.05 38.68 -16.89
C ASN A 191 -21.18 37.49 -17.33
N LEU A 192 -19.89 37.50 -17.01
CA LEU A 192 -18.98 36.37 -17.24
C LEU A 192 -18.83 35.57 -15.95
N ALA A 193 -19.36 34.35 -15.92
CA ALA A 193 -19.13 33.40 -14.84
C ALA A 193 -18.04 32.40 -15.26
N ILE A 194 -16.94 32.34 -14.52
CA ILE A 194 -15.87 31.36 -14.75
C ILE A 194 -16.07 30.18 -13.80
N VAL A 195 -16.43 29.02 -14.34
CA VAL A 195 -16.59 27.77 -13.57
C VAL A 195 -15.37 26.88 -13.84
N PRO A 196 -14.44 26.74 -12.88
CA PRO A 196 -13.27 25.88 -13.06
C PRO A 196 -13.71 24.41 -13.03
N VAL A 197 -13.36 23.64 -14.07
CA VAL A 197 -13.75 22.23 -14.23
C VAL A 197 -12.53 21.38 -14.48
N ASN A 198 -12.44 20.29 -13.73
CA ASN A 198 -11.39 19.29 -13.96
C ASN A 198 -11.86 18.17 -14.92
N THR A 199 -13.16 17.84 -14.89
CA THR A 199 -13.77 16.81 -15.75
C THR A 199 -15.21 17.20 -16.08
N ILE A 200 -15.67 16.83 -17.28
CA ILE A 200 -17.06 17.05 -17.70
C ILE A 200 -17.93 16.00 -16.99
N THR A 201 -18.79 16.45 -16.09
CA THR A 201 -19.68 15.58 -15.32
C THR A 201 -21.10 16.12 -15.34
N THR A 202 -22.09 15.29 -14.99
CA THR A 202 -23.49 15.70 -14.87
C THR A 202 -23.69 16.85 -13.84
N ALA A 203 -22.82 16.91 -12.83
CA ALA A 203 -22.83 18.01 -11.85
C ALA A 203 -22.44 19.36 -12.48
N LEU A 204 -21.59 19.36 -13.51
CA LEU A 204 -21.22 20.57 -14.25
C LEU A 204 -22.43 21.22 -14.91
N ASN A 205 -23.30 20.43 -15.52
CA ASN A 205 -24.52 20.94 -16.16
C ASN A 205 -25.41 21.69 -15.17
N LYS A 206 -25.53 21.21 -13.94
CA LYS A 206 -26.27 21.89 -12.88
C LYS A 206 -25.57 23.19 -12.44
N SER A 207 -24.24 23.17 -12.30
CA SER A 207 -23.47 24.36 -11.90
C SER A 207 -23.55 25.46 -12.96
N ILE A 208 -23.51 25.11 -14.24
CA ILE A 208 -23.68 26.06 -15.35
C ILE A 208 -25.10 26.65 -15.32
N TYR A 209 -26.11 25.82 -15.08
CA TYR A 209 -27.50 26.28 -14.97
C TYR A 209 -27.69 27.29 -13.83
N TYR A 210 -27.09 27.02 -12.64
CA TYR A 210 -27.14 27.97 -11.51
C TYR A 210 -26.33 29.27 -11.75
N ALA A 211 -25.24 29.19 -12.47
CA ALA A 211 -24.44 30.38 -12.82
C ALA A 211 -25.18 31.30 -13.83
N HIS A 212 -26.26 30.82 -14.40
CA HIS A 212 -27.07 31.50 -15.43
C HIS A 212 -28.32 32.19 -14.85
N MET A 213 -28.72 31.84 -13.61
CA MET A 213 -29.78 32.50 -12.87
C MET A 213 -29.25 33.77 -12.18
#